data_2601449629e426546de20996d00ca64b
#
_entry.id   2601449629e426546de20996d00ca64b
#
_cell.length_a   1.000
_cell.length_b   1.000
_cell.length_c   1.000
_cell.angle_alpha   90.00
_cell.angle_beta   90.00
_cell.angle_gamma   90.00
#
_symmetry.space_group_name_H-M   'P 1'
#
loop_
_entity.id
_entity.type
_entity.pdbx_description
1 polymer ?
#
loop_
_entity_poly.entity_id
_entity_poly.type
_entity_poly.pdbx_seq_one_letter_code
_entity_poly.pdbx_strand_id
1 'polypeptide(L)'
;SIFFIQILFFLPVLWIMMAVYLMDFSPKTWAASLIGLVVPYWFTAAYYAYTGTLQALGQHFIGLLQFEKPFCFASLDGHHLVTLVFISLLALTATVHFLLYSYQDRIKTRLFYEMFIALDACCLIFIVLQPQHFDNLLSMMIIFTAPLIGHFITFTHSRLSNIFFLFITLVSLLVTAYNLWLPSTIF
;
A
#
# COMPACT_ATOMS: atom_id res chain seq x y z
N SER A 1 -2.76 -1.47 11.65
CA SER A 1 -3.94 -2.29 12.00
C SER A 1 -4.78 -1.68 13.12
N ILE A 2 -4.21 -0.90 14.05
CA ILE A 2 -4.97 -0.24 15.13
C ILE A 2 -5.89 0.85 14.55
N PHE A 3 -5.41 1.61 13.59
CA PHE A 3 -6.17 2.69 12.93
C PHE A 3 -6.96 2.19 11.72
N PHE A 4 -6.48 1.16 11.04
CA PHE A 4 -7.10 0.63 9.84
C PHE A 4 -7.14 -0.89 9.91
N ILE A 5 -8.28 -1.42 10.36
CA ILE A 5 -8.41 -2.84 10.67
C ILE A 5 -8.42 -3.71 9.40
N GLN A 6 -8.87 -3.17 8.26
CA GLN A 6 -8.91 -3.88 6.98
C GLN A 6 -7.52 -4.31 6.48
N ILE A 7 -6.42 -3.77 7.04
CA ILE A 7 -5.07 -4.25 6.76
C ILE A 7 -4.89 -5.75 7.09
N LEU A 8 -5.76 -6.32 7.93
CA LEU A 8 -5.77 -7.74 8.24
C LEU A 8 -6.04 -8.61 7.00
N PHE A 9 -6.74 -8.09 5.99
CA PHE A 9 -6.95 -8.80 4.72
C PHE A 9 -5.65 -8.96 3.91
N PHE A 10 -4.62 -8.15 4.18
CA PHE A 10 -3.30 -8.32 3.56
C PHE A 10 -2.47 -9.44 4.22
N LEU A 11 -2.84 -9.91 5.42
CA LEU A 11 -2.13 -10.97 6.12
C LEU A 11 -2.05 -12.28 5.32
N PRO A 12 -3.16 -12.83 4.79
CA PRO A 12 -3.10 -14.02 3.95
C PRO A 12 -2.22 -13.82 2.72
N VAL A 13 -2.26 -12.62 2.11
CA VAL A 13 -1.42 -12.25 0.97
C VAL A 13 0.06 -12.27 1.38
N LEU A 14 0.40 -11.67 2.52
CA LEU A 14 1.77 -11.70 3.05
C LEU A 14 2.25 -13.13 3.35
N TRP A 15 1.39 -14.01 3.87
CA TRP A 15 1.76 -15.42 4.11
C TRP A 15 1.98 -16.20 2.83
N ILE A 16 1.15 -15.98 1.81
CA ILE A 16 1.36 -16.55 0.47
C ILE A 16 2.70 -16.06 -0.10
N MET A 17 3.00 -14.78 0.05
CA MET A 17 4.26 -14.21 -0.41
C MET A 17 5.47 -14.77 0.35
N MET A 18 5.36 -14.93 1.66
CA MET A 18 6.42 -15.61 2.44
C MET A 18 6.67 -17.03 1.94
N ALA A 19 5.61 -17.77 1.62
CA ALA A 19 5.73 -19.14 1.12
C ALA A 19 6.34 -19.20 -0.29
N VAL A 20 5.90 -18.32 -1.20
CA VAL A 20 6.25 -18.38 -2.63
C VAL A 20 7.57 -17.67 -2.92
N TYR A 21 7.73 -16.45 -2.43
CA TYR A 21 8.89 -15.61 -2.78
C TYR A 21 10.07 -15.76 -1.83
N LEU A 22 9.82 -15.86 -0.52
CA LEU A 22 10.90 -15.98 0.45
C LEU A 22 11.30 -17.45 0.69
N MET A 23 10.46 -18.42 0.26
CA MET A 23 10.67 -19.86 0.48
C MET A 23 10.98 -20.20 1.96
N ASP A 24 10.57 -19.34 2.88
CA ASP A 24 10.86 -19.43 4.32
C ASP A 24 9.54 -19.49 5.12
N PHE A 25 8.67 -20.41 4.73
CA PHE A 25 7.43 -20.67 5.46
C PHE A 25 7.67 -21.73 6.54
N SER A 26 8.38 -21.34 7.58
CA SER A 26 8.60 -22.21 8.75
C SER A 26 7.54 -21.93 9.83
N PRO A 27 7.23 -22.92 10.70
CA PRO A 27 6.32 -22.69 11.83
C PRO A 27 6.78 -21.56 12.75
N LYS A 28 8.08 -21.29 12.81
CA LYS A 28 8.68 -20.21 13.62
C LYS A 28 8.37 -18.85 13.02
N THR A 29 8.54 -18.67 11.70
CA THR A 29 8.25 -17.41 10.98
C THR A 29 6.75 -17.12 10.99
N TRP A 30 5.92 -18.13 10.85
CA TRP A 30 4.47 -17.99 10.96
C TRP A 30 4.05 -17.54 12.37
N ALA A 31 4.55 -18.21 13.41
CA ALA A 31 4.29 -17.83 14.80
C ALA A 31 4.80 -16.39 15.10
N ALA A 32 5.97 -16.03 14.61
CA ALA A 32 6.52 -14.68 14.77
C ALA A 32 5.63 -13.62 14.12
N SER A 33 5.06 -13.87 12.94
CA SER A 33 4.15 -12.94 12.26
C SER A 33 2.83 -12.77 13.04
N LEU A 34 2.29 -13.84 13.61
CA LEU A 34 1.11 -13.79 14.49
C LEU A 34 1.40 -13.00 15.77
N ILE A 35 2.52 -13.27 16.43
CA ILE A 35 2.92 -12.53 17.63
C ILE A 35 3.07 -11.04 17.32
N GLY A 36 3.74 -10.70 16.21
CA GLY A 36 3.89 -9.32 15.76
C GLY A 36 2.57 -8.60 15.53
N LEU A 37 1.53 -9.34 15.11
CA LEU A 37 0.18 -8.80 14.97
C LEU A 37 -0.53 -8.65 16.33
N VAL A 38 -0.45 -9.67 17.18
CA VAL A 38 -1.19 -9.73 18.45
C VAL A 38 -0.66 -8.71 19.47
N VAL A 39 0.66 -8.49 19.51
CA VAL A 39 1.30 -7.60 20.49
C VAL A 39 0.71 -6.17 20.50
N PRO A 40 0.54 -5.46 19.38
CA PRO A 40 -0.08 -4.13 19.39
C PRO A 40 -1.52 -4.16 19.91
N TYR A 41 -2.29 -5.18 19.56
CA TYR A 41 -3.68 -5.34 20.04
C TYR A 41 -3.73 -5.65 21.54
N TRP A 42 -2.76 -6.40 22.05
CA TRP A 42 -2.66 -6.66 23.50
C TRP A 42 -2.51 -5.37 24.30
N PHE A 43 -1.58 -4.49 23.89
CA PHE A 43 -1.41 -3.19 24.55
C PHE A 43 -2.65 -2.30 24.41
N THR A 44 -3.27 -2.30 23.24
CA THR A 44 -4.49 -1.55 23.01
C THR A 44 -5.64 -2.08 23.86
N ALA A 45 -5.81 -3.41 23.96
CA ALA A 45 -6.82 -4.04 24.80
C ALA A 45 -6.59 -3.74 26.29
N ALA A 46 -5.34 -3.77 26.76
CA ALA A 46 -4.99 -3.38 28.13
C ALA A 46 -5.36 -1.93 28.44
N TYR A 47 -5.10 -1.01 27.51
CA TYR A 47 -5.49 0.39 27.61
C TYR A 47 -7.02 0.55 27.70
N TYR A 48 -7.79 -0.09 26.81
CA TYR A 48 -9.26 -0.02 26.84
C TYR A 48 -9.86 -0.73 28.07
N ALA A 49 -9.21 -1.76 28.59
CA ALA A 49 -9.59 -2.39 29.85
C ALA A 49 -9.40 -1.42 31.03
N TYR A 50 -8.27 -0.71 31.06
CA TYR A 50 -7.98 0.30 32.09
C TYR A 50 -8.97 1.47 32.06
N THR A 51 -9.37 1.94 30.87
CA THR A 51 -10.32 3.04 30.69
C THR A 51 -11.79 2.62 30.80
N GLY A 52 -12.06 1.31 30.95
CA GLY A 52 -13.43 0.77 31.04
C GLY A 52 -14.23 0.81 29.73
N THR A 53 -13.57 1.04 28.58
CA THR A 53 -14.20 1.23 27.27
C THR A 53 -13.96 0.04 26.30
N LEU A 54 -13.99 -1.19 26.80
CA LEU A 54 -13.80 -2.40 26.00
C LEU A 54 -14.80 -2.54 24.84
N GLN A 55 -15.99 -1.95 24.94
CA GLN A 55 -16.98 -1.95 23.86
C GLN A 55 -16.46 -1.24 22.60
N ALA A 56 -15.62 -0.22 22.73
CA ALA A 56 -15.03 0.48 21.59
C ALA A 56 -14.08 -0.43 20.80
N LEU A 57 -13.33 -1.31 21.48
CA LEU A 57 -12.51 -2.33 20.85
C LEU A 57 -13.36 -3.33 20.07
N GLY A 58 -14.48 -3.79 20.65
CA GLY A 58 -15.42 -4.69 19.96
C GLY A 58 -16.00 -4.07 18.69
N GLN A 59 -16.42 -2.80 18.76
CA GLN A 59 -16.91 -2.08 17.59
C GLN A 59 -15.87 -1.92 16.49
N HIS A 60 -14.60 -1.74 16.85
CA HIS A 60 -13.51 -1.70 15.88
C HIS A 60 -13.39 -3.00 15.08
N PHE A 61 -13.55 -4.16 15.72
CA PHE A 61 -13.54 -5.46 15.03
C PHE A 61 -14.82 -5.73 14.23
N ILE A 62 -15.97 -5.20 14.66
CA ILE A 62 -17.22 -5.28 13.88
C ILE A 62 -17.05 -4.53 12.55
N GLY A 63 -16.28 -3.44 12.52
CA GLY A 63 -15.95 -2.71 11.31
C GLY A 63 -15.24 -3.55 10.22
N LEU A 64 -14.61 -4.68 10.57
CA LEU A 64 -14.08 -5.65 9.60
C LEU A 64 -15.17 -6.28 8.74
N LEU A 65 -16.35 -6.50 9.31
CA LEU A 65 -17.47 -7.18 8.65
C LEU A 65 -18.40 -6.19 7.91
N GLN A 66 -18.18 -4.89 8.11
CA GLN A 66 -18.96 -3.85 7.43
C GLN A 66 -18.35 -3.58 6.06
N PHE A 67 -18.76 -4.38 5.08
CA PHE A 67 -18.48 -4.10 3.67
C PHE A 67 -19.62 -3.25 3.12
N GLU A 68 -19.31 -2.04 2.70
CA GLU A 68 -20.23 -1.26 1.88
C GLU A 68 -20.34 -1.85 0.47
N LYS A 69 -21.31 -1.36 -0.29
CA LYS A 69 -21.52 -1.82 -1.67
C LYS A 69 -20.22 -1.64 -2.46
N PRO A 70 -19.68 -2.71 -3.07
CA PRO A 70 -18.49 -2.61 -3.91
C PRO A 70 -18.76 -1.66 -5.10
N PHE A 71 -17.70 -1.03 -5.60
CA PHE A 71 -17.76 -0.11 -6.76
C PHE A 71 -18.58 1.19 -6.53
N CYS A 72 -18.75 1.62 -5.29
CA CYS A 72 -19.43 2.87 -4.99
C CYS A 72 -18.45 4.06 -5.07
N PHE A 73 -18.17 4.54 -6.29
CA PHE A 73 -17.25 5.66 -6.54
C PHE A 73 -17.89 7.05 -6.33
N ALA A 74 -19.16 7.11 -5.90
CA ALA A 74 -19.86 8.37 -5.72
C ALA A 74 -19.30 9.29 -4.62
N SER A 75 -18.47 8.75 -3.73
CA SER A 75 -17.79 9.47 -2.65
C SER A 75 -16.36 9.92 -2.99
N LEU A 76 -15.86 9.58 -4.19
CA LEU A 76 -14.52 9.94 -4.61
C LEU A 76 -14.51 11.29 -5.32
N ASP A 77 -13.84 12.25 -4.71
CA ASP A 77 -13.60 13.55 -5.32
C ASP A 77 -12.59 13.43 -6.49
N GLY A 78 -12.70 14.39 -7.43
CA GLY A 78 -11.84 14.38 -8.63
C GLY A 78 -10.34 14.38 -8.32
N HIS A 79 -9.92 15.00 -7.23
CA HIS A 79 -8.50 15.05 -6.81
C HIS A 79 -7.97 13.68 -6.35
N HIS A 80 -8.79 12.85 -5.70
CA HIS A 80 -8.45 11.47 -5.35
C HIS A 80 -8.21 10.62 -6.59
N LEU A 81 -9.05 10.79 -7.60
CA LEU A 81 -8.93 10.04 -8.86
C LEU A 81 -7.67 10.44 -9.64
N VAL A 82 -7.35 11.73 -9.69
CA VAL A 82 -6.10 12.22 -10.33
C VAL A 82 -4.88 11.62 -9.63
N THR A 83 -4.86 11.61 -8.30
CA THR A 83 -3.76 11.03 -7.52
C THR A 83 -3.63 9.53 -7.76
N LEU A 84 -4.74 8.80 -7.75
CA LEU A 84 -4.75 7.35 -8.03
C LEU A 84 -4.20 7.04 -9.42
N VAL A 85 -4.68 7.75 -10.45
CA VAL A 85 -4.20 7.55 -11.83
C VAL A 85 -2.71 7.84 -11.93
N PHE A 86 -2.23 8.91 -11.30
CA PHE A 86 -0.81 9.26 -11.30
C PHE A 86 0.05 8.15 -10.65
N ILE A 87 -0.30 7.70 -9.43
CA ILE A 87 0.44 6.65 -8.73
C ILE A 87 0.36 5.31 -9.48
N SER A 88 -0.81 4.96 -10.04
CA SER A 88 -0.97 3.73 -10.84
C SER A 88 -0.11 3.75 -12.10
N LEU A 89 0.01 4.89 -12.78
CA LEU A 89 0.90 5.03 -13.94
C LEU A 89 2.38 4.89 -13.54
N LEU A 90 2.77 5.47 -12.40
CA LEU A 90 4.13 5.31 -11.87
C LEU A 90 4.42 3.85 -11.51
N ALA A 91 3.50 3.17 -10.82
CA ALA A 91 3.61 1.77 -10.48
C ALA A 91 3.75 0.89 -11.73
N LEU A 92 2.90 1.14 -12.74
CA LEU A 92 2.94 0.42 -14.01
C LEU A 92 4.28 0.61 -14.74
N THR A 93 4.75 1.86 -14.86
CA THR A 93 6.02 2.15 -15.56
C THR A 93 7.21 1.52 -14.83
N ALA A 94 7.24 1.60 -13.49
CA ALA A 94 8.29 0.98 -12.68
C ALA A 94 8.25 -0.55 -12.77
N THR A 95 7.06 -1.15 -12.74
CA THR A 95 6.86 -2.60 -12.89
C THR A 95 7.31 -3.10 -14.26
N VAL A 96 6.89 -2.44 -15.34
CA VAL A 96 7.30 -2.81 -16.70
C VAL A 96 8.82 -2.73 -16.85
N HIS A 97 9.43 -1.65 -16.37
CA HIS A 97 10.88 -1.51 -16.38
C HIS A 97 11.56 -2.64 -15.59
N PHE A 98 11.10 -2.92 -14.39
CA PHE A 98 11.63 -4.01 -13.57
C PHE A 98 11.54 -5.35 -14.30
N LEU A 99 10.40 -5.70 -14.89
CA LEU A 99 10.22 -6.96 -15.61
C LEU A 99 11.19 -7.09 -16.81
N LEU A 100 11.51 -5.98 -17.48
CA LEU A 100 12.45 -5.97 -18.61
C LEU A 100 13.91 -6.12 -18.19
N TYR A 101 14.30 -5.58 -17.02
CA TYR A 101 15.69 -5.52 -16.58
C TYR A 101 16.02 -6.41 -15.37
N SER A 102 15.04 -7.10 -14.79
CA SER A 102 15.19 -7.93 -13.58
C SER A 102 16.20 -9.08 -13.72
N TYR A 103 16.55 -9.48 -14.95
CA TYR A 103 17.55 -10.53 -15.20
C TYR A 103 18.97 -10.13 -14.76
N GLN A 104 19.24 -8.85 -14.59
CA GLN A 104 20.53 -8.32 -14.10
C GLN A 104 20.66 -8.37 -12.58
N ASP A 105 19.54 -8.51 -11.87
CA ASP A 105 19.49 -8.51 -10.43
C ASP A 105 19.81 -9.87 -9.80
N ARG A 106 20.33 -9.82 -8.57
CA ARG A 106 20.48 -11.04 -7.77
C ARG A 106 19.10 -11.65 -7.48
N ILE A 107 19.02 -12.97 -7.45
CA ILE A 107 17.76 -13.72 -7.26
C ILE A 107 16.97 -13.20 -6.03
N LYS A 108 17.66 -12.98 -4.89
CA LYS A 108 17.00 -12.47 -3.68
C LYS A 108 16.40 -11.08 -3.86
N THR A 109 17.12 -10.18 -4.52
CA THR A 109 16.68 -8.82 -4.80
C THR A 109 15.44 -8.84 -5.70
N ARG A 110 15.46 -9.68 -6.73
CA ARG A 110 14.33 -9.85 -7.65
C ARG A 110 13.06 -10.31 -6.91
N LEU A 111 13.18 -11.30 -6.03
CA LEU A 111 12.04 -11.81 -5.23
C LEU A 111 11.43 -10.72 -4.34
N PHE A 112 12.25 -9.83 -3.76
CA PHE A 112 11.73 -8.71 -2.99
C PHE A 112 10.93 -7.71 -3.83
N TYR A 113 11.41 -7.37 -5.04
CA TYR A 113 10.68 -6.46 -5.91
C TYR A 113 9.41 -7.09 -6.47
N GLU A 114 9.42 -8.38 -6.81
CA GLU A 114 8.22 -9.13 -7.19
C GLU A 114 7.17 -9.12 -6.08
N MET A 115 7.60 -9.19 -4.82
CA MET A 115 6.70 -9.05 -3.67
C MET A 115 6.06 -7.65 -3.59
N PHE A 116 6.83 -6.58 -3.82
CA PHE A 116 6.29 -5.22 -3.85
C PHE A 116 5.29 -5.02 -4.99
N ILE A 117 5.56 -5.57 -6.18
CA ILE A 117 4.64 -5.53 -7.32
C ILE A 117 3.32 -6.22 -6.97
N ALA A 118 3.38 -7.39 -6.35
CA ALA A 118 2.18 -8.12 -5.98
C ALA A 118 1.36 -7.40 -4.88
N LEU A 119 2.03 -6.77 -3.89
CA LEU A 119 1.36 -5.95 -2.87
C LEU A 119 0.71 -4.71 -3.49
N ASP A 120 1.38 -4.06 -4.42
CA ASP A 120 0.88 -2.90 -5.13
C ASP A 120 -0.37 -3.25 -5.97
N ALA A 121 -0.33 -4.36 -6.70
CA ALA A 121 -1.48 -4.90 -7.42
C ALA A 121 -2.65 -5.24 -6.47
N CYS A 122 -2.38 -5.83 -5.30
CA CYS A 122 -3.41 -6.08 -4.29
C CYS A 122 -4.02 -4.77 -3.78
N CYS A 123 -3.22 -3.74 -3.52
CA CYS A 123 -3.76 -2.43 -3.11
C CYS A 123 -4.68 -1.83 -4.16
N LEU A 124 -4.31 -1.89 -5.45
CA LEU A 124 -5.16 -1.43 -6.56
C LEU A 124 -6.49 -2.18 -6.59
N ILE A 125 -6.47 -3.51 -6.47
CA ILE A 125 -7.69 -4.33 -6.45
C ILE A 125 -8.58 -3.92 -5.26
N PHE A 126 -7.99 -3.72 -4.07
CA PHE A 126 -8.74 -3.31 -2.88
C PHE A 126 -9.32 -1.89 -3.02
N ILE A 127 -8.61 -0.94 -3.63
CA ILE A 127 -9.12 0.41 -3.88
C ILE A 127 -10.35 0.36 -4.79
N VAL A 128 -10.31 -0.50 -5.83
CA VAL A 128 -11.44 -0.67 -6.75
C VAL A 128 -12.63 -1.34 -6.07
N LEU A 129 -12.38 -2.31 -5.18
CA LEU A 129 -13.45 -3.02 -4.46
C LEU A 129 -14.05 -2.20 -3.33
N GLN A 130 -13.23 -1.42 -2.61
CA GLN A 130 -13.65 -0.64 -1.43
C GLN A 130 -13.13 0.80 -1.46
N PRO A 131 -13.74 1.68 -2.27
CA PRO A 131 -13.30 3.07 -2.39
C PRO A 131 -13.46 3.91 -1.11
N GLN A 132 -14.26 3.47 -0.15
CA GLN A 132 -14.42 4.15 1.16
C GLN A 132 -13.11 4.23 1.99
N HIS A 133 -12.18 3.32 1.76
CA HIS A 133 -10.87 3.29 2.44
C HIS A 133 -9.74 3.83 1.56
N PHE A 134 -10.09 4.65 0.59
CA PHE A 134 -9.20 5.16 -0.44
C PHE A 134 -7.89 5.72 0.11
N ASP A 135 -7.94 6.65 1.07
CA ASP A 135 -6.76 7.35 1.59
C ASP A 135 -5.73 6.42 2.24
N ASN A 136 -6.24 5.45 3.02
CA ASN A 136 -5.36 4.48 3.66
C ASN A 136 -4.71 3.52 2.67
N LEU A 137 -5.51 3.03 1.69
CA LEU A 137 -5.03 2.14 0.66
C LEU A 137 -4.09 2.84 -0.32
N LEU A 138 -4.38 4.09 -0.67
CA LEU A 138 -3.49 4.92 -1.50
C LEU A 138 -2.15 5.15 -0.81
N SER A 139 -2.17 5.45 0.50
CA SER A 139 -0.94 5.62 1.28
C SER A 139 -0.10 4.35 1.30
N MET A 140 -0.73 3.18 1.43
CA MET A 140 -0.03 1.88 1.34
C MET A 140 0.54 1.65 -0.06
N MET A 141 -0.23 1.95 -1.11
CA MET A 141 0.20 1.85 -2.49
C MET A 141 1.44 2.72 -2.77
N ILE A 142 1.47 3.95 -2.29
CA ILE A 142 2.64 4.84 -2.40
C ILE A 142 3.89 4.19 -1.76
N ILE A 143 3.74 3.58 -0.57
CA ILE A 143 4.84 2.91 0.14
C ILE A 143 5.38 1.73 -0.69
N PHE A 144 4.52 0.95 -1.35
CA PHE A 144 4.93 -0.20 -2.15
C PHE A 144 5.49 0.21 -3.53
N THR A 145 4.98 1.28 -4.12
CA THR A 145 5.47 1.83 -5.39
C THR A 145 6.86 2.51 -5.24
N ALA A 146 7.15 3.12 -4.08
CA ALA A 146 8.40 3.87 -3.88
C ALA A 146 9.69 3.05 -4.12
N PRO A 147 9.84 1.79 -3.62
CA PRO A 147 11.01 0.97 -3.93
C PRO A 147 11.15 0.64 -5.42
N LEU A 148 10.03 0.43 -6.12
CA LEU A 148 10.01 0.12 -7.56
C LEU A 148 10.51 1.31 -8.38
N ILE A 149 10.10 2.52 -8.02
CA ILE A 149 10.59 3.76 -8.64
C ILE A 149 12.08 3.95 -8.32
N GLY A 150 12.50 3.67 -7.07
CA GLY A 150 13.89 3.72 -6.67
C GLY A 150 14.78 2.81 -7.52
N HIS A 151 14.32 1.58 -7.77
CA HIS A 151 15.00 0.63 -8.65
C HIS A 151 15.11 1.17 -10.09
N PHE A 152 14.00 1.68 -10.63
CA PHE A 152 13.97 2.29 -11.96
C PHE A 152 15.01 3.40 -12.11
N ILE A 153 15.09 4.32 -11.15
CA ILE A 153 16.01 5.45 -11.18
C ILE A 153 17.48 4.99 -11.06
N THR A 154 17.74 3.99 -10.20
CA THR A 154 19.11 3.53 -9.92
C THR A 154 19.74 2.79 -11.10
N PHE A 155 18.95 2.00 -11.83
CA PHE A 155 19.47 1.17 -12.92
C PHE A 155 19.48 1.86 -14.29
N THR A 156 18.84 3.01 -14.42
CA THR A 156 18.80 3.71 -15.71
C THR A 156 19.78 4.88 -15.72
N HIS A 157 21.01 4.66 -16.16
CA HIS A 157 22.07 5.68 -16.28
C HIS A 157 22.02 6.44 -17.62
N SER A 158 20.84 6.67 -18.17
CA SER A 158 20.69 7.38 -19.45
C SER A 158 20.23 8.82 -19.25
N ARG A 159 20.49 9.70 -20.23
CA ARG A 159 19.94 11.07 -20.23
C ARG A 159 18.42 11.08 -20.15
N LEU A 160 17.76 10.08 -20.73
CA LEU A 160 16.32 9.90 -20.68
C LEU A 160 15.84 9.64 -19.23
N SER A 161 16.58 8.86 -18.45
CA SER A 161 16.24 8.60 -17.05
C SER A 161 16.29 9.87 -16.20
N ASN A 162 17.30 10.70 -16.41
CA ASN A 162 17.38 11.97 -15.68
C ASN A 162 16.23 12.93 -16.02
N ILE A 163 15.83 12.99 -17.29
CA ILE A 163 14.67 13.77 -17.73
C ILE A 163 13.39 13.20 -17.11
N PHE A 164 13.25 11.87 -17.11
CA PHE A 164 12.08 11.20 -16.54
C PHE A 164 12.00 11.41 -15.02
N PHE A 165 13.11 11.33 -14.30
CA PHE A 165 13.17 11.65 -12.86
C PHE A 165 12.71 13.09 -12.58
N LEU A 166 13.24 14.06 -13.36
CA LEU A 166 12.87 15.46 -13.20
C LEU A 166 11.38 15.68 -13.51
N PHE A 167 10.88 15.00 -14.54
CA PHE A 167 9.45 15.03 -14.90
C PHE A 167 8.56 14.44 -13.79
N ILE A 168 8.89 13.26 -13.25
CA ILE A 168 8.15 12.65 -12.12
C ILE A 168 8.15 13.59 -10.92
N THR A 169 9.30 14.17 -10.57
CA THR A 169 9.41 15.08 -9.42
C THR A 169 8.53 16.30 -9.63
N LEU A 170 8.54 16.89 -10.82
CA LEU A 170 7.74 18.06 -11.14
C LEU A 170 6.25 17.74 -11.10
N VAL A 171 5.83 16.63 -11.71
CA VAL A 171 4.41 16.20 -11.70
C VAL A 171 3.96 15.84 -10.27
N SER A 172 4.80 15.21 -9.47
CA SER A 172 4.51 14.91 -8.06
C SER A 172 4.28 16.19 -7.26
N LEU A 173 5.11 17.21 -7.45
CA LEU A 173 4.91 18.52 -6.82
C LEU A 173 3.62 19.21 -7.28
N LEU A 174 3.29 19.11 -8.57
CA LEU A 174 2.04 19.69 -9.11
C LEU A 174 0.81 18.98 -8.55
N VAL A 175 0.82 17.64 -8.47
CA VAL A 175 -0.29 16.86 -7.88
C VAL A 175 -0.43 17.19 -6.40
N THR A 176 0.67 17.32 -5.67
CA THR A 176 0.64 17.72 -4.26
C THR A 176 0.08 19.14 -4.08
N ALA A 177 0.53 20.09 -4.90
CA ALA A 177 0.00 21.45 -4.88
C ALA A 177 -1.49 21.50 -5.23
N TYR A 178 -1.91 20.73 -6.21
CA TYR A 178 -3.32 20.59 -6.59
C TYR A 178 -4.18 20.05 -5.44
N ASN A 179 -3.72 19.01 -4.77
CA ASN A 179 -4.41 18.41 -3.62
C ASN A 179 -4.48 19.34 -2.40
N LEU A 180 -3.48 20.21 -2.21
CA LEU A 180 -3.48 21.20 -1.13
C LEU A 180 -4.37 22.40 -1.43
N TRP A 181 -4.50 22.79 -2.70
CA TRP A 181 -5.26 23.99 -3.09
C TRP A 181 -6.77 23.75 -3.11
N LEU A 182 -7.23 22.60 -3.61
CA LEU A 182 -8.66 22.30 -3.75
C LEU A 182 -9.43 22.32 -2.40
N PRO A 183 -8.94 21.70 -1.31
CA PRO A 183 -9.66 21.74 -0.03
C PRO A 183 -9.77 23.17 0.54
N SER A 184 -8.86 24.08 0.21
CA SER A 184 -8.88 25.46 0.69
C SER A 184 -9.87 26.38 -0.04
N THR A 185 -10.45 25.94 -1.17
CA THR A 185 -11.42 26.71 -1.95
C THR A 185 -12.88 26.35 -1.65
N ILE A 186 -13.13 25.37 -0.78
CA ILE A 186 -14.48 24.88 -0.40
C ILE A 186 -14.95 25.50 0.95
N PHE A 187 -14.17 26.39 1.56
CA PHE A 187 -14.58 27.19 2.73
C PHE A 187 -14.97 28.61 2.35
#